data_a5e103835d0e093ef9170e721d182337
#
_entry.id   a5e103835d0e093ef9170e721d182337
#
_cell.length_a   1.000
_cell.length_b   1.000
_cell.length_c   1.000
_cell.angle_alpha   90.00
_cell.angle_beta   90.00
_cell.angle_gamma   90.00
#
_symmetry.space_group_name_H-M   'P 1'
#
loop_
_entity.id
_entity.type
_entity.pdbx_description
1 polymer ?
#
loop_
_entity_poly.entity_id
_entity_poly.type
_entity_poly.pdbx_seq_one_letter_code
_entity_poly.pdbx_strand_id
1 'polypeptide(L)'
;MVEEMRLDKNIYLMGEEVANYNGAYKVSLGMLDEFGPERVVDTPIAETGFSGIGIGSAMNGLRPIIEFMTFNFSLIAMDQIINGAAKIYQMSGGQFNIPIVFRGPTGNAGQLGAQHSQNFENWYANTPGLKVVIP
;
A
#
# COMPACT_ATOMS: atom_id res chain seq x y z
N MET A 1 4.32 -11.67 0.18
CA MET A 1 3.75 -11.11 -1.08
C MET A 1 3.84 -12.11 -2.21
N VAL A 2 5.02 -12.57 -2.58
CA VAL A 2 5.24 -13.50 -3.72
C VAL A 2 4.33 -14.73 -3.67
N GLU A 3 4.24 -15.42 -2.53
CA GLU A 3 3.39 -16.60 -2.37
C GLU A 3 1.92 -16.30 -2.68
N GLU A 4 1.38 -15.20 -2.15
CA GLU A 4 -0.01 -14.80 -2.41
C GLU A 4 -0.23 -14.38 -3.86
N MET A 5 0.73 -13.70 -4.47
CA MET A 5 0.65 -13.32 -5.87
C MET A 5 0.71 -14.52 -6.82
N ARG A 6 1.32 -15.63 -6.42
CA ARG A 6 1.29 -16.90 -7.17
C ARG A 6 -0.08 -17.57 -7.09
N LEU A 7 -0.77 -17.44 -5.95
CA LEU A 7 -2.06 -18.06 -5.70
C LEU A 7 -3.23 -17.28 -6.28
N ASP A 8 -3.15 -15.94 -6.30
CA ASP A 8 -4.22 -15.07 -6.78
C ASP A 8 -3.70 -14.06 -7.81
N LYS A 9 -4.16 -14.20 -9.04
CA LYS A 9 -3.81 -13.33 -10.16
C LYS A 9 -4.29 -11.89 -10.01
N ASN A 10 -5.26 -11.64 -9.14
CA ASN A 10 -5.79 -10.30 -8.89
C ASN A 10 -4.93 -9.48 -7.92
N ILE A 11 -3.97 -10.12 -7.24
CA ILE A 11 -3.02 -9.41 -6.37
C ILE A 11 -1.93 -8.78 -7.25
N TYR A 12 -1.66 -7.52 -7.03
CA TYR A 12 -0.56 -6.80 -7.65
C TYR A 12 0.09 -5.83 -6.65
N LEU A 13 1.36 -5.52 -6.88
CA LEU A 13 2.13 -4.56 -6.11
C LEU A 13 2.25 -3.26 -6.88
N MET A 14 1.98 -2.14 -6.22
CA MET A 14 2.16 -0.81 -6.78
C MET A 14 2.78 0.12 -5.75
N GLY A 15 3.74 0.92 -6.18
CA GLY A 15 4.40 1.90 -5.31
C GLY A 15 5.63 2.52 -5.97
N GLU A 16 6.33 3.31 -5.20
CA GLU A 16 7.53 4.00 -5.64
C GLU A 16 8.72 3.03 -5.72
N GLU A 17 9.34 2.93 -6.90
CA GLU A 17 10.55 2.13 -7.12
C GLU A 17 10.40 0.63 -6.79
N VAL A 18 9.18 0.11 -6.74
CA VAL A 18 8.93 -1.29 -6.38
C VAL A 18 9.28 -2.28 -7.50
N ALA A 19 9.25 -1.83 -8.75
CA ALA A 19 9.52 -2.66 -9.92
C ALA A 19 11.00 -2.63 -10.32
N ASN A 20 11.42 -1.61 -11.08
CA ASN A 20 12.76 -1.57 -11.67
C ASN A 20 13.88 -1.49 -10.65
N TYR A 21 13.68 -0.77 -9.55
CA TYR A 21 14.66 -0.66 -8.47
C TYR A 21 14.55 -1.77 -7.43
N ASN A 22 13.52 -2.64 -7.52
CA ASN A 22 13.26 -3.73 -6.57
C ASN A 22 12.95 -3.25 -5.14
N GLY A 23 12.34 -2.08 -5.02
CA GLY A 23 12.02 -1.45 -3.74
C GLY A 23 13.21 -0.75 -3.07
N ALA A 24 12.94 0.30 -2.31
CA ALA A 24 13.97 1.03 -1.57
C ALA A 24 14.73 0.14 -0.58
N TYR A 25 14.04 -0.84 0.00
CA TYR A 25 14.59 -1.81 0.95
C TYR A 25 14.68 -3.23 0.37
N LYS A 26 14.58 -3.37 -0.95
CA LYS A 26 14.72 -4.63 -1.70
C LYS A 26 13.70 -5.72 -1.32
N VAL A 27 12.54 -5.33 -0.80
CA VAL A 27 11.49 -6.28 -0.41
C VAL A 27 10.79 -6.88 -1.62
N SER A 28 10.78 -6.16 -2.75
CA SER A 28 10.21 -6.61 -4.03
C SER A 28 11.24 -7.19 -5.00
N LEU A 29 12.43 -7.54 -4.51
CA LEU A 29 13.51 -8.09 -5.34
C LEU A 29 13.03 -9.31 -6.15
N GLY A 30 13.22 -9.24 -7.48
CA GLY A 30 12.85 -10.30 -8.42
C GLY A 30 11.36 -10.40 -8.75
N MET A 31 10.50 -9.61 -8.12
CA MET A 31 9.06 -9.69 -8.36
C MET A 31 8.68 -9.24 -9.78
N LEU A 32 9.34 -8.20 -10.30
CA LEU A 32 9.09 -7.74 -11.67
C LEU A 32 9.40 -8.83 -12.69
N ASP A 33 10.51 -9.54 -12.52
CA ASP A 33 10.92 -10.62 -13.42
C ASP A 33 9.93 -11.80 -13.40
N GLU A 34 9.35 -12.09 -12.23
CA GLU A 34 8.42 -13.20 -12.06
C GLU A 34 6.99 -12.86 -12.51
N PHE A 35 6.48 -11.67 -12.17
CA PHE A 35 5.07 -11.34 -12.34
C PHE A 35 4.78 -10.35 -13.48
N GLY A 36 5.81 -9.72 -14.00
CA GLY A 36 5.70 -8.74 -15.10
C GLY A 36 5.22 -7.35 -14.68
N PRO A 37 5.28 -6.39 -15.63
CA PRO A 37 5.02 -4.97 -15.35
C PRO A 37 3.55 -4.64 -15.11
N GLU A 38 2.62 -5.53 -15.43
CA GLU A 38 1.19 -5.34 -15.13
C GLU A 38 0.85 -5.66 -13.67
N ARG A 39 1.71 -6.41 -12.98
CA ARG A 39 1.49 -6.83 -11.61
C ARG A 39 2.52 -6.28 -10.62
N VAL A 40 3.60 -5.68 -11.10
CA VAL A 40 4.59 -4.97 -10.27
C VAL A 40 4.82 -3.63 -10.93
N VAL A 41 4.19 -2.59 -10.37
CA VAL A 41 3.99 -1.30 -11.03
C VAL A 41 4.71 -0.19 -10.29
N ASP A 42 5.67 0.44 -10.94
CA ASP A 42 6.28 1.68 -10.45
C ASP A 42 5.33 2.86 -10.60
N THR A 43 5.33 3.74 -9.62
CA THR A 43 4.58 4.99 -9.64
C THR A 43 5.51 6.20 -9.53
N PRO A 44 5.09 7.39 -10.00
CA PRO A 44 5.71 8.63 -9.56
C PRO A 44 5.51 8.82 -8.04
N ILE A 45 6.28 9.74 -7.45
CA ILE A 45 6.11 10.15 -6.03
C ILE A 45 4.82 10.96 -5.93
N ALA A 46 3.71 10.25 -5.66
CA ALA A 46 2.37 10.82 -5.60
C ALA A 46 1.46 9.92 -4.74
N GLU A 47 1.73 9.84 -3.45
CA GLU A 47 1.12 8.85 -2.53
C GLU A 47 -0.40 8.96 -2.47
N THR A 48 -0.95 10.17 -2.52
CA THR A 48 -2.40 10.38 -2.64
C THR A 48 -2.95 9.76 -3.93
N GLY A 49 -2.25 9.98 -5.05
CA GLY A 49 -2.67 9.53 -6.37
C GLY A 49 -2.69 8.01 -6.48
N PHE A 50 -1.56 7.35 -6.21
CA PHE A 50 -1.50 5.89 -6.37
C PHE A 50 -2.30 5.15 -5.30
N SER A 51 -2.47 5.71 -4.10
CA SER A 51 -3.38 5.14 -3.10
C SER A 51 -4.83 5.18 -3.59
N GLY A 52 -5.27 6.29 -4.19
CA GLY A 52 -6.60 6.42 -4.79
C GLY A 52 -6.81 5.43 -5.95
N ILE A 53 -5.82 5.26 -6.81
CA ILE A 53 -5.85 4.26 -7.89
C ILE A 53 -5.99 2.85 -7.31
N GLY A 54 -5.22 2.53 -6.26
CA GLY A 54 -5.32 1.25 -5.56
C GLY A 54 -6.74 1.00 -5.02
N ILE A 55 -7.35 1.98 -4.37
CA ILE A 55 -8.72 1.87 -3.87
C ILE A 55 -9.71 1.65 -5.01
N GLY A 56 -9.61 2.43 -6.08
CA GLY A 56 -10.47 2.28 -7.26
C GLY A 56 -10.33 0.90 -7.91
N SER A 57 -9.11 0.37 -7.98
CA SER A 57 -8.87 -0.98 -8.50
C SER A 57 -9.46 -2.07 -7.59
N ALA A 58 -9.39 -1.88 -6.27
CA ALA A 58 -9.99 -2.79 -5.30
C ALA A 58 -11.53 -2.82 -5.43
N MET A 59 -12.16 -1.65 -5.63
CA MET A 59 -13.61 -1.57 -5.93
C MET A 59 -14.00 -2.36 -7.18
N ASN A 60 -13.08 -2.54 -8.11
CA ASN A 60 -13.27 -3.31 -9.35
C ASN A 60 -12.80 -4.78 -9.25
N GLY A 61 -12.53 -5.28 -8.06
CA GLY A 61 -12.25 -6.69 -7.81
C GLY A 61 -10.77 -7.08 -7.80
N LEU A 62 -9.85 -6.14 -8.00
CA LEU A 62 -8.42 -6.40 -7.80
C LEU A 62 -8.06 -6.37 -6.29
N ARG A 63 -6.87 -6.83 -5.98
CA ARG A 63 -6.37 -6.93 -4.60
C ARG A 63 -4.99 -6.26 -4.48
N PRO A 64 -4.95 -4.92 -4.50
CA PRO A 64 -3.69 -4.18 -4.52
C PRO A 64 -2.92 -4.28 -3.20
N ILE A 65 -1.61 -4.36 -3.34
CA ILE A 65 -0.64 -4.08 -2.30
C ILE A 65 -0.01 -2.73 -2.66
N ILE A 66 -0.29 -1.72 -1.87
CA ILE A 66 0.26 -0.37 -2.04
C ILE A 66 1.45 -0.23 -1.11
N GLU A 67 2.63 -0.06 -1.69
CA GLU A 67 3.86 0.15 -0.94
C GLU A 67 4.27 1.62 -0.93
N PHE A 68 4.33 2.20 0.25
CA PHE A 68 5.01 3.48 0.46
C PHE A 68 6.52 3.22 0.62
N MET A 69 7.35 4.05 0.02
CA MET A 69 8.81 3.95 0.14
C MET A 69 9.23 3.92 1.61
N THR A 70 8.60 4.74 2.43
CA THR A 70 8.54 4.62 3.90
C THR A 70 7.14 4.97 4.36
N PHE A 71 6.63 4.26 5.37
CA PHE A 71 5.27 4.48 5.87
C PHE A 71 5.05 5.87 6.47
N ASN A 72 6.12 6.63 6.69
CA ASN A 72 6.05 8.04 7.06
C ASN A 72 5.24 8.87 6.06
N PHE A 73 5.33 8.55 4.77
CA PHE A 73 4.62 9.28 3.71
C PHE A 73 3.20 8.77 3.45
N SER A 74 2.74 7.77 4.21
CA SER A 74 1.31 7.45 4.26
C SER A 74 0.48 8.64 4.75
N LEU A 75 1.09 9.61 5.45
CA LEU A 75 0.44 10.85 5.86
C LEU A 75 -0.09 11.67 4.67
N ILE A 76 0.62 11.65 3.54
CA ILE A 76 0.19 12.35 2.32
C ILE A 76 -1.06 11.68 1.73
N ALA A 77 -1.21 10.37 1.93
CA ALA A 77 -2.35 9.59 1.47
C ALA A 77 -3.40 9.33 2.56
N MET A 78 -3.31 10.01 3.70
CA MET A 78 -4.16 9.73 4.87
C MET A 78 -5.66 9.80 4.55
N ASP A 79 -6.10 10.76 3.77
CA ASP A 79 -7.49 10.87 3.33
C ASP A 79 -7.93 9.63 2.54
N GLN A 80 -7.11 9.16 1.62
CA GLN A 80 -7.39 7.97 0.84
C GLN A 80 -7.52 6.72 1.72
N ILE A 81 -6.66 6.58 2.72
CA ILE A 81 -6.67 5.44 3.64
C ILE A 81 -7.89 5.52 4.57
N ILE A 82 -8.10 6.67 5.23
CA ILE A 82 -9.11 6.82 6.29
C ILE A 82 -10.51 7.05 5.72
N ASN A 83 -10.68 7.93 4.75
CA ASN A 83 -11.98 8.26 4.19
C ASN A 83 -12.33 7.39 2.97
N GLY A 84 -11.33 6.98 2.20
CA GLY A 84 -11.51 6.04 1.10
C GLY A 84 -11.57 4.59 1.60
N ALA A 85 -10.42 3.96 1.78
CA ALA A 85 -10.32 2.51 2.02
C ALA A 85 -11.13 2.04 3.23
N ALA A 86 -11.07 2.76 4.35
CA ALA A 86 -11.74 2.33 5.58
C ALA A 86 -13.28 2.51 5.57
N LYS A 87 -13.81 3.42 4.74
CA LYS A 87 -15.22 3.83 4.86
C LYS A 87 -16.09 3.57 3.64
N ILE A 88 -15.53 3.38 2.45
CA ILE A 88 -16.32 3.17 1.23
C ILE A 88 -17.28 1.98 1.37
N TYR A 89 -16.86 0.89 2.00
CA TYR A 89 -17.75 -0.26 2.23
C TYR A 89 -19.04 0.15 2.97
N GLN A 90 -18.90 0.90 4.06
CA GLN A 90 -20.05 1.38 4.84
C GLN A 90 -20.85 2.41 4.05
N MET A 91 -20.20 3.39 3.43
CA MET A 91 -20.89 4.47 2.69
C MET A 91 -21.64 3.95 1.47
N SER A 92 -21.16 2.87 0.86
CA SER A 92 -21.83 2.23 -0.28
C SER A 92 -22.91 1.23 0.11
N GLY A 93 -23.22 1.09 1.42
CA GLY A 93 -24.17 0.06 1.87
C GLY A 93 -23.68 -1.37 1.60
N GLY A 94 -22.36 -1.59 1.59
CA GLY A 94 -21.75 -2.90 1.35
C GLY A 94 -21.56 -3.27 -0.12
N GLN A 95 -21.81 -2.35 -1.04
CA GLN A 95 -21.67 -2.63 -2.50
C GLN A 95 -20.22 -2.77 -2.93
N PHE A 96 -19.29 -2.00 -2.33
CA PHE A 96 -17.89 -2.02 -2.71
C PHE A 96 -17.03 -2.56 -1.58
N ASN A 97 -16.40 -3.70 -1.80
CA ASN A 97 -15.32 -4.19 -0.95
C ASN A 97 -14.00 -3.53 -1.36
N ILE A 98 -13.15 -3.26 -0.37
CA ILE A 98 -11.83 -2.67 -0.61
C ILE A 98 -10.75 -3.60 -0.03
N PRO A 99 -10.49 -4.74 -0.68
CA PRO A 99 -9.46 -5.69 -0.24
C PRO A 99 -8.05 -5.18 -0.59
N ILE A 100 -7.58 -4.21 0.14
CA ILE A 100 -6.32 -3.49 -0.09
C ILE A 100 -5.37 -3.66 1.10
N VAL A 101 -4.08 -3.72 0.81
CA VAL A 101 -3.02 -3.65 1.81
C VAL A 101 -2.18 -2.41 1.56
N PHE A 102 -2.02 -1.57 2.56
CA PHE A 102 -1.03 -0.51 2.59
C PHE A 102 0.15 -0.97 3.44
N ARG A 103 1.35 -0.90 2.91
CA ARG A 103 2.56 -1.32 3.61
C ARG A 103 3.73 -0.37 3.40
N GLY A 104 4.72 -0.47 4.26
CA GLY A 104 5.98 0.24 4.16
C GLY A 104 6.80 0.07 5.44
N PRO A 105 8.12 0.30 5.38
CA PRO A 105 8.95 0.34 6.57
C PRO A 105 8.59 1.54 7.43
N THR A 106 8.76 1.39 8.75
CA THR A 106 8.50 2.45 9.74
C THR A 106 9.58 2.45 10.81
N GLY A 107 9.58 3.46 11.66
CA GLY A 107 10.52 3.56 12.78
C GLY A 107 11.84 4.24 12.43
N ASN A 108 12.78 4.15 13.35
CA ASN A 108 14.03 4.92 13.33
C ASN A 108 15.28 4.13 12.90
N ALA A 109 15.11 2.91 12.42
CA ALA A 109 16.25 2.03 12.14
C ALA A 109 17.24 2.61 11.11
N GLY A 110 16.76 3.36 10.13
CA GLY A 110 17.60 4.01 9.11
C GLY A 110 18.25 5.32 9.53
N GLN A 111 17.84 5.91 10.64
CA GLN A 111 18.32 7.21 11.14
C GLN A 111 18.35 8.32 10.09
N LEU A 112 17.30 8.37 9.24
CA LEU A 112 17.22 9.25 8.07
C LEU A 112 16.66 10.66 8.40
N GLY A 113 16.54 10.99 9.69
CA GLY A 113 16.01 12.26 10.16
C GLY A 113 14.54 12.20 10.59
N ALA A 114 14.03 13.32 11.10
CA ALA A 114 12.75 13.39 11.79
C ALA A 114 11.55 12.93 10.94
N GLN A 115 11.50 13.32 9.67
CA GLN A 115 10.38 12.95 8.78
C GLN A 115 10.37 11.47 8.37
N HIS A 116 11.51 10.79 8.43
CA HIS A 116 11.68 9.40 7.98
C HIS A 116 11.83 8.40 9.13
N SER A 117 11.55 8.82 10.35
CA SER A 117 11.83 8.00 11.55
C SER A 117 10.66 8.04 12.54
N GLN A 118 9.44 8.01 12.04
CA GLN A 118 8.21 8.13 12.82
C GLN A 118 7.43 6.82 12.81
N ASN A 119 6.51 6.68 13.77
CA ASN A 119 5.56 5.58 13.88
C ASN A 119 4.15 6.14 13.91
N PHE A 120 3.30 5.67 13.00
CA PHE A 120 1.91 6.13 12.86
C PHE A 120 0.88 5.03 13.08
N GLU A 121 1.28 3.88 13.55
CA GLU A 121 0.40 2.74 13.77
C GLU A 121 -0.82 3.10 14.64
N ASN A 122 -0.62 3.90 15.67
CA ASN A 122 -1.71 4.31 16.56
C ASN A 122 -2.77 5.17 15.85
N TRP A 123 -2.36 5.98 14.87
CA TRP A 123 -3.28 6.83 14.13
C TRP A 123 -4.22 5.97 13.27
N TYR A 124 -3.68 4.96 12.61
CA TYR A 124 -4.47 4.05 11.77
C TYR A 124 -5.21 3.02 12.59
N ALA A 125 -4.62 2.52 13.68
CA ALA A 125 -5.26 1.55 14.57
C ALA A 125 -6.54 2.10 15.23
N ASN A 126 -6.62 3.41 15.43
CA ASN A 126 -7.80 4.08 15.97
C ASN A 126 -8.89 4.32 14.92
N THR A 127 -8.71 3.92 13.68
CA THR A 127 -9.68 4.12 12.59
C THR A 127 -10.52 2.87 12.38
N PRO A 128 -11.85 2.92 12.63
CA PRO A 128 -12.74 1.79 12.35
C PRO A 128 -12.66 1.38 10.86
N GLY A 129 -12.57 0.09 10.60
CA GLY A 129 -12.46 -0.48 9.26
C GLY A 129 -11.04 -0.85 8.85
N LEU A 130 -10.02 -0.36 9.56
CA LEU A 130 -8.63 -0.74 9.34
C LEU A 130 -8.17 -1.83 10.31
N LYS A 131 -7.26 -2.67 9.85
CA LYS A 131 -6.47 -3.60 10.67
C LYS A 131 -5.01 -3.18 10.55
N VAL A 132 -4.34 -3.00 11.68
CA VAL A 132 -2.92 -2.62 11.72
C VAL A 132 -2.11 -3.78 12.26
N VAL A 133 -1.06 -4.13 11.54
CA VAL A 133 -0.12 -5.20 11.90
C VAL A 133 1.29 -4.65 11.83
N ILE A 134 2.05 -4.86 12.90
CA ILE A 134 3.46 -4.49 13.02
C ILE A 134 4.20 -5.80 13.29
N PRO A 135 4.81 -6.40 12.27
CA PRO A 135 5.55 -7.66 12.41
C PRO A 135 6.90 -7.48 13.09
#